data_b60b5386c7610a7b56dda1ec3b98be87
#
_entry.id   b60b5386c7610a7b56dda1ec3b98be87
#
_cell.length_a   1.000
_cell.length_b   1.000
_cell.length_c   1.000
_cell.angle_alpha   90.00
_cell.angle_beta   90.00
_cell.angle_gamma   90.00
#
_symmetry.space_group_name_H-M   'P 1'
#
loop_
_entity.id
_entity.type
_entity.pdbx_description
1 polymer ?
#
loop_
_entity_poly.entity_id
_entity_poly.type
_entity_poly.pdbx_seq_one_letter_code
_entity_poly.pdbx_strand_id
1 'polypeptide(L)'
;MAFPTYQNPEGTVEEMRQTFSKFTVALALGVIAIFITASVFARAGKQDFILHNQTGVEIHEVYVSPVSADDWQEDVLGKGTLPDGESIKITFNDREKHVHWDLKIVDGKGNSIEWHDLNLIEIEELTLHYKDGKAWADVK
;
A
#
# COMPACT_ATOMS: atom_id res chain seq x y z
N MET A 1 -29.05 28.76 22.48
CA MET A 1 -28.28 28.45 21.28
C MET A 1 -29.17 27.61 20.39
N ALA A 2 -29.61 28.14 19.27
CA ALA A 2 -30.43 27.45 18.30
C ALA A 2 -29.49 26.79 17.27
N PHE A 3 -29.63 25.49 17.07
CA PHE A 3 -28.94 24.76 16.01
C PHE A 3 -29.60 25.10 14.67
N PRO A 4 -28.84 25.34 13.59
CA PRO A 4 -29.41 25.55 12.28
C PRO A 4 -30.05 24.24 11.78
N THR A 5 -31.32 24.34 11.40
CA THR A 5 -32.10 23.27 10.80
C THR A 5 -31.54 23.02 9.39
N TYR A 6 -31.07 21.80 9.14
CA TYR A 6 -30.72 21.34 7.81
C TYR A 6 -32.00 21.23 6.97
N GLN A 7 -32.14 22.10 5.97
CA GLN A 7 -33.16 21.94 4.93
C GLN A 7 -32.60 21.08 3.82
N ASN A 8 -33.20 19.91 3.67
CA ASN A 8 -32.96 19.01 2.56
C ASN A 8 -33.56 19.61 1.28
N PRO A 9 -32.80 19.88 0.21
CA PRO A 9 -33.38 20.24 -1.05
C PRO A 9 -33.99 18.98 -1.70
N GLU A 10 -35.27 18.79 -1.48
CA GLU A 10 -36.07 17.79 -2.23
C GLU A 10 -36.17 18.27 -3.69
N GLY A 11 -35.20 17.95 -4.50
CA GLY A 11 -35.37 17.87 -5.94
C GLY A 11 -36.15 16.57 -6.23
N THR A 12 -37.42 16.69 -6.53
CA THR A 12 -38.28 15.56 -6.82
C THR A 12 -37.78 14.79 -8.03
N VAL A 13 -37.84 13.46 -7.97
CA VAL A 13 -37.43 12.49 -9.01
C VAL A 13 -38.10 12.79 -10.36
N GLU A 14 -39.15 13.60 -10.37
CA GLU A 14 -39.93 14.05 -11.52
C GLU A 14 -39.14 15.01 -12.41
N GLU A 15 -38.33 15.90 -11.84
CA GLU A 15 -37.53 16.84 -12.64
C GLU A 15 -36.38 16.19 -13.39
N MET A 16 -35.83 15.11 -12.85
CA MET A 16 -34.77 14.36 -13.53
C MET A 16 -35.29 13.52 -14.72
N ARG A 17 -36.59 13.16 -14.74
CA ARG A 17 -37.18 12.43 -15.87
C ARG A 17 -37.41 13.29 -17.11
N GLN A 18 -37.64 14.58 -16.95
CA GLN A 18 -37.90 15.46 -18.10
C GLN A 18 -36.66 15.89 -18.86
N THR A 19 -35.49 15.81 -18.23
CA THR A 19 -34.23 16.18 -18.90
C THR A 19 -33.71 15.09 -19.83
N PHE A 20 -34.12 13.83 -19.63
CA PHE A 20 -33.69 12.71 -20.48
C PHE A 20 -34.56 12.48 -21.74
N SER A 21 -35.72 13.17 -21.85
CA SER A 21 -36.69 12.93 -22.94
C SER A 21 -36.43 13.77 -24.19
N LYS A 22 -35.44 14.64 -24.24
CA LYS A 22 -35.21 15.53 -25.39
C LYS A 22 -33.88 15.29 -26.15
N PHE A 23 -33.17 14.21 -25.87
CA PHE A 23 -32.05 13.80 -26.72
C PHE A 23 -32.42 12.58 -27.55
N THR A 24 -33.33 12.82 -28.49
CA THR A 24 -33.62 11.89 -29.57
C THR A 24 -32.55 12.06 -30.63
N VAL A 25 -31.74 11.02 -30.78
CA VAL A 25 -31.13 10.55 -32.01
C VAL A 25 -30.54 11.63 -32.95
N ALA A 26 -29.25 11.86 -32.78
CA ALA A 26 -28.38 12.16 -33.91
C ALA A 26 -27.32 11.06 -33.98
N LEU A 27 -27.52 10.18 -34.92
CA LEU A 27 -26.58 9.19 -35.40
C LEU A 27 -25.37 9.95 -35.94
N ALA A 28 -24.27 10.01 -35.22
CA ALA A 28 -22.98 10.46 -35.72
C ALA A 28 -21.93 9.44 -35.36
N LEU A 29 -21.50 8.80 -36.39
CA LEU A 29 -20.31 7.98 -36.54
C LEU A 29 -19.17 8.34 -35.59
N GLY A 30 -18.79 7.32 -34.82
CA GLY A 30 -17.45 6.91 -34.56
C GLY A 30 -16.43 7.98 -34.17
N VAL A 31 -16.12 8.08 -32.95
CA VAL A 31 -14.74 7.97 -32.48
C VAL A 31 -14.84 7.28 -31.11
N ILE A 32 -14.65 6.00 -31.10
CA ILE A 32 -14.27 5.31 -29.86
C ILE A 32 -12.88 5.88 -29.56
N ALA A 33 -12.85 6.93 -28.75
CA ALA A 33 -11.65 7.33 -28.06
C ALA A 33 -11.35 6.19 -27.10
N ILE A 34 -10.57 5.23 -27.55
CA ILE A 34 -9.87 4.28 -26.69
C ILE A 34 -8.99 5.16 -25.81
N PHE A 35 -9.48 5.50 -24.63
CA PHE A 35 -8.61 5.92 -23.53
C PHE A 35 -7.73 4.71 -23.22
N ILE A 36 -6.63 4.59 -23.94
CA ILE A 36 -5.49 3.84 -23.48
C ILE A 36 -5.05 4.62 -22.25
N THR A 37 -5.59 4.24 -21.10
CA THR A 37 -4.94 4.55 -19.83
C THR A 37 -3.58 3.86 -19.94
N ALA A 38 -2.58 4.59 -20.41
CA ALA A 38 -1.21 4.20 -20.22
C ALA A 38 -1.07 4.12 -18.70
N SER A 39 -1.18 2.91 -18.17
CA SER A 39 -0.71 2.61 -16.85
C SER A 39 0.77 2.99 -16.91
N VAL A 40 1.09 4.16 -16.37
CA VAL A 40 2.46 4.52 -16.09
C VAL A 40 2.88 3.49 -15.05
N PHE A 41 3.41 2.36 -15.52
CA PHE A 41 4.20 1.49 -14.68
C PHE A 41 5.38 2.35 -14.24
N ALA A 42 5.21 3.05 -13.10
CA ALA A 42 6.33 3.60 -12.40
C ALA A 42 7.31 2.42 -12.30
N ARG A 43 8.48 2.58 -12.91
CA ARG A 43 9.52 1.56 -12.92
C ARG A 43 9.83 1.29 -11.45
N ALA A 44 9.30 0.20 -10.92
CA ALA A 44 9.60 -0.23 -9.57
C ALA A 44 11.13 -0.38 -9.49
N GLY A 45 11.74 0.12 -8.43
CA GLY A 45 13.13 -0.17 -8.14
C GLY A 45 13.33 -1.68 -8.15
N LYS A 46 14.50 -2.15 -8.50
CA LYS A 46 14.77 -3.60 -8.60
C LYS A 46 14.54 -4.36 -7.29
N GLN A 47 14.43 -3.64 -6.18
CA GLN A 47 14.35 -4.16 -4.81
C GLN A 47 13.06 -3.73 -4.11
N ASP A 48 12.16 -3.02 -4.82
CA ASP A 48 10.87 -2.64 -4.28
C ASP A 48 10.04 -3.90 -4.02
N PHE A 49 9.45 -3.98 -2.85
CA PHE A 49 8.58 -5.10 -2.49
C PHE A 49 7.37 -4.65 -1.67
N ILE A 50 6.38 -5.52 -1.56
CA ILE A 50 5.22 -5.33 -0.70
C ILE A 50 5.42 -6.13 0.58
N LEU A 51 5.39 -5.45 1.72
CA LEU A 51 5.42 -6.07 3.04
C LEU A 51 3.99 -6.28 3.54
N HIS A 52 3.64 -7.52 3.85
CA HIS A 52 2.35 -7.89 4.43
C HIS A 52 2.53 -8.25 5.90
N ASN A 53 1.74 -7.66 6.78
CA ASN A 53 1.72 -8.01 8.20
C ASN A 53 0.65 -9.06 8.47
N GLN A 54 1.04 -10.28 8.80
CA GLN A 54 0.18 -11.36 9.30
C GLN A 54 0.74 -11.94 10.60
N THR A 55 1.29 -11.07 11.44
CA THR A 55 1.90 -11.48 12.72
C THR A 55 0.90 -11.58 13.86
N GLY A 56 -0.32 -11.09 13.69
CA GLY A 56 -1.34 -11.01 14.76
C GLY A 56 -1.17 -9.80 15.66
N VAL A 57 -0.21 -8.90 15.40
CA VAL A 57 0.00 -7.65 16.14
C VAL A 57 0.20 -6.48 15.21
N GLU A 58 -0.08 -5.27 15.70
CA GLU A 58 0.26 -4.04 15.00
C GLU A 58 1.77 -3.79 15.08
N ILE A 59 2.40 -3.54 13.93
CA ILE A 59 3.80 -3.18 13.83
C ILE A 59 3.93 -1.66 13.93
N HIS A 60 4.78 -1.18 14.82
CA HIS A 60 5.03 0.23 15.05
C HIS A 60 6.27 0.75 14.34
N GLU A 61 7.26 -0.09 14.10
CA GLU A 61 8.49 0.28 13.42
C GLU A 61 8.93 -0.85 12.47
N VAL A 62 9.42 -0.47 11.30
CA VAL A 62 10.01 -1.38 10.31
C VAL A 62 11.36 -0.84 9.89
N TYR A 63 12.39 -1.63 10.05
CA TYR A 63 13.75 -1.31 9.64
C TYR A 63 14.21 -2.27 8.55
N VAL A 64 14.79 -1.74 7.51
CA VAL A 64 15.40 -2.52 6.42
C VAL A 64 16.81 -1.99 6.20
N SER A 65 17.81 -2.83 6.44
CA SER A 65 19.21 -2.45 6.39
C SER A 65 20.03 -3.44 5.56
N PRO A 66 21.03 -2.97 4.77
CA PRO A 66 21.94 -3.91 4.13
C PRO A 66 22.63 -4.80 5.17
N VAL A 67 22.84 -6.08 4.86
CA VAL A 67 23.55 -7.03 5.72
C VAL A 67 24.95 -6.52 6.13
N SER A 68 25.56 -5.67 5.28
CA SER A 68 26.85 -5.05 5.54
C SER A 68 26.80 -3.80 6.42
N ALA A 69 25.61 -3.34 6.84
CA ALA A 69 25.48 -2.18 7.70
C ALA A 69 25.72 -2.58 9.17
N ASP A 70 26.42 -1.72 9.91
CA ASP A 70 26.65 -1.94 11.35
C ASP A 70 25.43 -1.56 12.19
N ASP A 71 24.56 -0.68 11.66
CA ASP A 71 23.39 -0.15 12.34
C ASP A 71 22.12 -0.27 11.48
N TRP A 72 20.96 -0.34 12.15
CA TRP A 72 19.67 -0.25 11.48
C TRP A 72 19.47 1.13 10.85
N GLN A 73 18.93 1.14 9.63
CA GLN A 73 18.58 2.38 8.94
C GLN A 73 17.35 3.05 9.60
N GLU A 74 16.80 4.06 8.93
CA GLU A 74 15.61 4.75 9.42
C GLU A 74 14.38 3.84 9.42
N ASP A 75 13.44 4.10 10.34
CA ASP A 75 12.14 3.44 10.36
C ASP A 75 11.34 3.79 9.11
N VAL A 76 10.99 2.77 8.33
CA VAL A 76 10.26 2.91 7.06
C VAL A 76 8.83 3.43 7.29
N LEU A 77 8.22 3.14 8.44
CA LEU A 77 6.86 3.60 8.78
C LEU A 77 6.85 5.05 9.25
N GLY A 78 7.98 5.57 9.74
CA GLY A 78 8.10 6.92 10.28
C GLY A 78 7.16 7.15 11.47
N LYS A 79 6.06 7.89 11.26
CA LYS A 79 5.05 8.14 12.30
C LYS A 79 3.82 7.24 12.18
N GLY A 80 3.79 6.39 11.18
CA GLY A 80 2.69 5.47 10.92
C GLY A 80 2.87 4.15 11.66
N THR A 81 1.88 3.27 11.53
CA THR A 81 1.91 1.89 11.98
C THR A 81 1.40 0.99 10.87
N LEU A 82 1.68 -0.31 10.94
CA LEU A 82 1.17 -1.31 10.02
C LEU A 82 0.32 -2.32 10.80
N PRO A 83 -1.02 -2.15 10.81
CA PRO A 83 -1.94 -3.08 11.46
C PRO A 83 -1.82 -4.51 10.95
N ASP A 84 -2.22 -5.47 11.78
CA ASP A 84 -2.32 -6.86 11.34
C ASP A 84 -3.31 -7.00 10.18
N GLY A 85 -2.94 -7.77 9.16
CA GLY A 85 -3.69 -7.95 7.92
C GLY A 85 -3.47 -6.86 6.88
N GLU A 86 -2.74 -5.79 7.18
CA GLU A 86 -2.44 -4.72 6.22
C GLU A 86 -1.08 -4.88 5.55
N SER A 87 -0.85 -4.05 4.54
CA SER A 87 0.35 -4.11 3.70
C SER A 87 0.87 -2.72 3.38
N ILE A 88 2.18 -2.63 3.19
CA ILE A 88 2.86 -1.41 2.76
C ILE A 88 3.85 -1.73 1.64
N LYS A 89 3.94 -0.84 0.65
CA LYS A 89 4.99 -0.91 -0.36
C LYS A 89 6.26 -0.24 0.17
N ILE A 90 7.37 -0.97 0.19
CA ILE A 90 8.71 -0.48 0.51
C ILE A 90 9.44 -0.21 -0.81
N THR A 91 9.98 1.00 -0.95
CA THR A 91 10.67 1.44 -2.16
C THR A 91 12.10 1.84 -1.84
N PHE A 92 12.98 1.53 -2.76
CA PHE A 92 14.41 1.83 -2.66
C PHE A 92 14.83 2.86 -3.69
N ASN A 93 15.95 3.50 -3.43
CA ASN A 93 16.57 4.39 -4.40
C ASN A 93 17.10 3.58 -5.60
N ASP A 94 16.89 4.06 -6.82
CA ASP A 94 17.36 3.43 -8.06
C ASP A 94 18.88 3.20 -8.11
N ARG A 95 19.64 3.88 -7.25
CA ARG A 95 21.09 3.75 -7.12
C ARG A 95 21.53 2.70 -6.12
N GLU A 96 20.59 2.10 -5.40
CA GLU A 96 20.86 1.07 -4.42
C GLU A 96 21.49 -0.16 -5.11
N LYS A 97 22.58 -0.66 -4.56
CA LYS A 97 23.35 -1.76 -5.13
C LYS A 97 23.42 -3.00 -4.24
N HIS A 98 23.01 -2.86 -2.98
CA HIS A 98 22.99 -4.00 -2.06
C HIS A 98 21.90 -4.97 -2.50
N VAL A 99 22.17 -6.25 -2.42
CA VAL A 99 21.26 -7.34 -2.82
C VAL A 99 20.63 -7.99 -1.59
N HIS A 100 21.44 -8.13 -0.54
CA HIS A 100 21.11 -8.83 0.70
C HIS A 100 20.83 -7.84 1.81
N TRP A 101 19.69 -8.05 2.47
CA TRP A 101 19.14 -7.13 3.45
C TRP A 101 18.64 -7.86 4.69
N ASP A 102 18.72 -7.19 5.82
CA ASP A 102 18.08 -7.58 7.07
C ASP A 102 16.82 -6.74 7.28
N LEU A 103 15.79 -7.36 7.85
CA LEU A 103 14.54 -6.72 8.20
C LEU A 103 14.26 -6.91 9.69
N LYS A 104 13.90 -5.85 10.38
CA LYS A 104 13.45 -5.86 11.75
C LYS A 104 12.09 -5.16 11.89
N ILE A 105 11.21 -5.75 12.66
CA ILE A 105 9.97 -5.11 13.08
C ILE A 105 9.96 -4.92 14.59
N VAL A 106 9.22 -3.90 15.05
CA VAL A 106 8.98 -3.65 16.48
C VAL A 106 7.49 -3.44 16.70
N ASP A 107 6.91 -4.12 17.70
CA ASP A 107 5.52 -3.93 18.09
C ASP A 107 5.35 -2.74 19.07
N GLY A 108 4.11 -2.38 19.39
CA GLY A 108 3.80 -1.28 20.31
C GLY A 108 4.25 -1.50 21.76
N LYS A 109 4.76 -2.68 22.10
CA LYS A 109 5.33 -3.02 23.43
C LYS A 109 6.85 -3.00 23.42
N GLY A 110 7.48 -2.75 22.27
CA GLY A 110 8.92 -2.78 22.12
C GLY A 110 9.52 -4.17 21.88
N ASN A 111 8.70 -5.20 21.62
CA ASN A 111 9.22 -6.50 21.21
C ASN A 111 9.64 -6.43 19.75
N SER A 112 10.77 -7.05 19.41
CA SER A 112 11.29 -7.07 18.05
C SER A 112 11.47 -8.49 17.51
N ILE A 113 11.34 -8.61 16.19
CA ILE A 113 11.65 -9.81 15.40
C ILE A 113 12.52 -9.40 14.23
N GLU A 114 13.49 -10.24 13.90
CA GLU A 114 14.44 -9.98 12.82
C GLU A 114 14.45 -11.15 11.82
N TRP A 115 14.59 -10.81 10.55
CA TRP A 115 14.85 -11.72 9.43
C TRP A 115 16.14 -11.27 8.77
N HIS A 116 17.01 -12.21 8.46
CA HIS A 116 18.34 -11.92 7.95
C HIS A 116 18.54 -12.46 6.55
N ASP A 117 19.42 -11.81 5.80
CA ASP A 117 19.91 -12.26 4.49
C ASP A 117 18.80 -12.42 3.43
N LEU A 118 17.89 -11.46 3.37
CA LEU A 118 16.83 -11.42 2.37
C LEU A 118 17.38 -10.92 1.04
N ASN A 119 17.27 -11.72 -0.03
CA ASN A 119 17.61 -11.29 -1.38
C ASN A 119 16.44 -10.50 -2.01
N LEU A 120 16.43 -9.18 -1.81
CA LEU A 120 15.31 -8.34 -2.25
C LEU A 120 15.19 -8.19 -3.79
N ILE A 121 16.17 -8.65 -4.57
CA ILE A 121 16.03 -8.68 -6.04
C ILE A 121 15.08 -9.79 -6.49
N GLU A 122 14.93 -10.84 -5.68
CA GLU A 122 14.08 -12.00 -5.95
C GLU A 122 12.74 -11.97 -5.22
N ILE A 123 12.50 -10.94 -4.41
CA ILE A 123 11.30 -10.82 -3.57
C ILE A 123 10.42 -9.68 -4.09
N GLU A 124 9.22 -10.01 -4.55
CA GLU A 124 8.18 -9.04 -4.90
C GLU A 124 7.21 -8.80 -3.75
N GLU A 125 6.92 -9.84 -2.96
CA GLU A 125 6.06 -9.79 -1.78
C GLU A 125 6.70 -10.55 -0.63
N LEU A 126 6.66 -9.96 0.57
CA LEU A 126 7.14 -10.57 1.81
C LEU A 126 6.02 -10.57 2.84
N THR A 127 5.55 -11.73 3.25
CA THR A 127 4.51 -11.88 4.26
C THR A 127 5.12 -12.34 5.58
N LEU A 128 4.98 -11.52 6.61
CA LEU A 128 5.50 -11.81 7.94
C LEU A 128 4.45 -12.53 8.78
N HIS A 129 4.87 -13.59 9.44
CA HIS A 129 4.04 -14.39 10.33
C HIS A 129 4.70 -14.56 11.70
N TYR A 130 3.87 -14.62 12.74
CA TYR A 130 4.28 -14.97 14.08
C TYR A 130 3.19 -15.79 14.78
N LYS A 131 3.54 -16.96 15.26
CA LYS A 131 2.62 -17.82 16.01
C LYS A 131 3.38 -18.72 16.98
N ASP A 132 2.85 -18.86 18.20
CA ASP A 132 3.36 -19.78 19.22
C ASP A 132 4.87 -19.62 19.48
N GLY A 133 5.35 -18.36 19.50
CA GLY A 133 6.75 -18.04 19.75
C GLY A 133 7.67 -18.23 18.53
N LYS A 134 7.12 -18.54 17.37
CA LYS A 134 7.88 -18.71 16.11
C LYS A 134 7.53 -17.63 15.10
N ALA A 135 8.57 -17.03 14.53
CA ALA A 135 8.46 -16.13 13.40
C ALA A 135 8.93 -16.82 12.12
N TRP A 136 8.24 -16.56 11.01
CA TRP A 136 8.68 -16.94 9.67
C TRP A 136 8.19 -15.92 8.65
N ALA A 137 8.72 -15.97 7.46
CA ALA A 137 8.25 -15.15 6.36
C ALA A 137 8.05 -16.00 5.10
N ASP A 138 6.97 -15.72 4.39
CA ASP A 138 6.72 -16.27 3.06
C ASP A 138 7.14 -15.25 2.01
N VAL A 139 7.87 -15.68 1.00
CA VAL A 139 8.38 -14.86 -0.10
C VAL A 139 7.70 -15.24 -1.41
N LYS A 140 7.45 -14.23 -2.25
CA LYS A 140 6.93 -14.40 -3.60
C LYS A 140 7.63 -13.48 -4.57
#